data_927597fd1681d8a5dab471743aa80324
#
_entry.id   927597fd1681d8a5dab471743aa80324
#
_cell.length_a   1.000
_cell.length_b   1.000
_cell.length_c   1.000
_cell.angle_alpha   90.00
_cell.angle_beta   90.00
_cell.angle_gamma   90.00
#
_symmetry.space_group_name_H-M   'P 1'
#
loop_
_entity.id
_entity.type
_entity.pdbx_description
1 polymer ?
#
loop_
_entity_poly.entity_id
_entity_poly.type
_entity_poly.pdbx_seq_one_letter_code
_entity_poly.pdbx_strand_id
1 'polypeptide(L)'
;AHKTVITGAENAVIYCVNNKFSLLQKSLFKKRYPNCVFADFEQIKHMDGEDFINKILLDRFRAQTVLCGFNFRFGKNASWSALDMRNYLEKKDVWVRILEHLDFDGEPISSTRIRKCVSDGKIEQANDMLGYNFTFESKVVSGDMRGRTIGFPTLNQHLQSGLVVPKYGVYESRTFVNDKEYKSFTNIGIRPTW
;
A
#
# COMPACT_ATOMS: atom_id res chain seq x y z
N ALA A 1 2.10 2.60 -4.68
CA ALA A 1 3.01 2.39 -3.55
C ALA A 1 4.14 1.50 -4.04
N HIS A 2 5.33 2.07 -4.23
CA HIS A 2 6.47 1.27 -4.67
C HIS A 2 6.96 0.43 -3.51
N LYS A 3 7.01 -0.88 -3.72
CA LYS A 3 7.54 -1.85 -2.80
C LYS A 3 9.03 -1.97 -3.02
N THR A 4 9.84 -1.47 -2.11
CA THR A 4 11.24 -1.86 -2.05
C THR A 4 11.34 -3.00 -1.04
N VAL A 5 11.60 -4.20 -1.48
CA VAL A 5 11.89 -5.34 -0.60
C VAL A 5 13.39 -5.51 -0.55
N ILE A 6 13.97 -5.23 0.61
CA ILE A 6 15.37 -5.51 0.89
C ILE A 6 15.38 -6.81 1.69
N THR A 7 15.84 -7.91 1.09
CA THR A 7 16.04 -9.18 1.78
C THR A 7 17.46 -9.20 2.33
N GLY A 8 17.61 -9.55 3.62
CA GLY A 8 18.90 -9.82 4.25
C GLY A 8 19.60 -8.64 4.92
N ALA A 9 18.96 -7.48 5.06
CA ALA A 9 19.53 -6.36 5.79
C ALA A 9 18.83 -6.19 7.16
N GLU A 10 19.44 -6.62 8.23
CA GLU A 10 18.93 -6.47 9.60
C GLU A 10 18.64 -5.01 9.98
N ASN A 11 19.31 -4.06 9.34
CA ASN A 11 19.22 -2.62 9.60
C ASN A 11 18.47 -1.83 8.53
N ALA A 12 17.72 -2.48 7.63
CA ALA A 12 16.97 -1.77 6.61
C ALA A 12 15.65 -1.21 7.16
N VAL A 13 15.39 0.06 6.90
CA VAL A 13 14.13 0.74 7.25
C VAL A 13 13.32 0.98 5.98
N ILE A 14 12.07 0.55 5.98
CA ILE A 14 11.12 0.89 4.91
C ILE A 14 10.35 2.14 5.35
N TYR A 15 10.62 3.26 4.69
CA TYR A 15 9.92 4.51 4.96
C TYR A 15 8.73 4.67 4.03
N CYS A 16 7.54 4.50 4.57
CA CYS A 16 6.29 4.59 3.81
C CYS A 16 5.66 5.96 3.99
N VAL A 17 5.65 6.75 2.92
CA VAL A 17 5.01 8.06 2.87
C VAL A 17 3.62 7.90 2.24
N ASN A 18 2.63 7.53 3.03
CA ASN A 18 1.25 7.44 2.55
C ASN A 18 0.25 7.46 3.72
N ASN A 19 -0.65 8.43 3.72
CA ASN A 19 -1.71 8.58 4.73
C ASN A 19 -2.92 7.67 4.49
N LYS A 20 -2.95 6.94 3.38
CA LYS A 20 -4.13 6.17 2.96
C LYS A 20 -4.13 4.72 3.42
N PHE A 21 -3.11 4.28 4.16
CA PHE A 21 -3.13 2.96 4.75
C PHE A 21 -4.11 2.89 5.92
N SER A 22 -5.05 1.95 5.88
CA SER A 22 -5.87 1.60 7.02
C SER A 22 -5.02 1.02 8.16
N LEU A 23 -5.58 0.96 9.37
CA LEU A 23 -4.89 0.35 10.52
C LEU A 23 -4.54 -1.11 10.25
N LEU A 24 -5.45 -1.87 9.62
CA LEU A 24 -5.22 -3.26 9.23
C LEU A 24 -4.08 -3.37 8.21
N GLN A 25 -4.10 -2.54 7.17
CA GLN A 25 -3.03 -2.54 6.17
C GLN A 25 -1.68 -2.22 6.79
N LYS A 26 -1.60 -1.24 7.71
CA LYS A 26 -0.39 -0.94 8.46
C LYS A 26 0.07 -2.11 9.31
N SER A 27 -0.86 -2.79 10.00
CA SER A 27 -0.57 -3.96 10.83
C SER A 27 -0.04 -5.12 9.99
N LEU A 28 -0.73 -5.49 8.91
CA LEU A 28 -0.30 -6.55 8.00
C LEU A 28 1.07 -6.24 7.35
N PHE A 29 1.30 -4.98 6.99
CA PHE A 29 2.56 -4.55 6.42
C PHE A 29 3.69 -4.62 7.44
N LYS A 30 3.48 -4.16 8.69
CA LYS A 30 4.45 -4.28 9.78
C LYS A 30 4.76 -5.72 10.15
N LYS A 31 3.76 -6.62 10.15
CA LYS A 31 3.97 -8.05 10.40
C LYS A 31 4.93 -8.65 9.36
N ARG A 32 4.83 -8.22 8.12
CA ARG A 32 5.73 -8.69 7.04
C ARG A 32 7.07 -7.96 7.02
N TYR A 33 7.09 -6.70 7.44
CA TYR A 33 8.26 -5.81 7.42
C TYR A 33 8.35 -5.07 8.76
N PRO A 34 8.93 -5.69 9.80
CA PRO A 34 8.96 -5.13 11.16
C PRO A 34 9.56 -3.73 11.25
N ASN A 35 10.58 -3.46 10.45
CA ASN A 35 11.30 -2.17 10.42
C ASN A 35 10.61 -1.13 9.51
N CYS A 36 9.31 -1.28 9.24
CA CYS A 36 8.59 -0.28 8.47
C CYS A 36 8.17 0.90 9.34
N VAL A 37 8.50 2.10 8.90
CA VAL A 37 8.09 3.37 9.49
C VAL A 37 7.09 4.05 8.57
N PHE A 38 5.90 4.34 9.10
CA PHE A 38 4.89 5.10 8.39
C PHE A 38 5.03 6.57 8.74
N ALA A 39 5.28 7.40 7.73
CA ALA A 39 5.30 8.85 7.88
C ALA A 39 3.91 9.44 7.65
N ASP A 40 3.62 10.49 8.38
CA ASP A 40 2.48 11.35 8.06
C ASP A 40 2.87 12.27 6.90
N PHE A 41 2.19 12.11 5.76
CA PHE A 41 2.45 12.93 4.58
C PHE A 41 2.24 14.42 4.84
N GLU A 42 1.27 14.78 5.68
CA GLU A 42 0.99 16.18 6.01
C GLU A 42 2.18 16.88 6.67
N GLN A 43 2.97 16.13 7.45
CA GLN A 43 4.16 16.67 8.12
C GLN A 43 5.34 16.91 7.17
N ILE A 44 5.40 16.17 6.06
CA ILE A 44 6.56 16.21 5.15
C ILE A 44 6.27 16.85 3.79
N LYS A 45 5.00 17.02 3.41
CA LYS A 45 4.62 17.55 2.08
C LYS A 45 5.11 18.98 1.80
N HIS A 46 5.35 19.75 2.85
CA HIS A 46 5.85 21.13 2.77
C HIS A 46 7.35 21.25 2.99
N MET A 47 8.01 20.14 3.31
CA MET A 47 9.45 20.09 3.56
C MET A 47 10.21 20.29 2.25
N ASP A 48 11.24 21.11 2.28
CA ASP A 48 12.16 21.21 1.15
C ASP A 48 12.92 19.89 0.91
N GLY A 49 13.44 19.69 -0.29
CA GLY A 49 14.16 18.46 -0.62
C GLY A 49 15.44 18.27 0.18
N GLU A 50 16.21 19.34 0.40
CA GLU A 50 17.40 19.27 1.25
C GLU A 50 17.03 18.95 2.71
N ASP A 51 16.01 19.60 3.23
CA ASP A 51 15.50 19.35 4.58
C ASP A 51 15.05 17.89 4.74
N PHE A 52 14.35 17.35 3.75
CA PHE A 52 13.96 15.94 3.77
C PHE A 52 15.18 15.01 3.83
N ILE A 53 16.19 15.26 3.01
CA ILE A 53 17.42 14.46 3.01
C ILE A 53 18.13 14.61 4.36
N ASN A 54 18.41 15.82 4.80
CA ASN A 54 19.21 16.04 6.00
C ASN A 54 18.48 15.56 7.26
N LYS A 55 17.24 16.02 7.51
CA LYS A 55 16.50 15.76 8.75
C LYS A 55 15.97 14.33 8.84
N ILE A 56 15.54 13.75 7.69
CA ILE A 56 14.90 12.43 7.69
C ILE A 56 15.91 11.34 7.37
N LEU A 57 16.64 11.46 6.25
CA LEU A 57 17.52 10.38 5.83
C LEU A 57 18.81 10.34 6.63
N LEU A 58 19.45 11.49 6.85
CA LEU A 58 20.75 11.55 7.52
C LEU A 58 20.62 11.61 9.04
N ASP A 59 19.88 12.56 9.59
CA ASP A 59 19.82 12.76 11.05
C ASP A 59 18.99 11.68 11.73
N ARG A 60 17.77 11.42 11.25
CA ARG A 60 16.85 10.48 11.88
C ARG A 60 17.22 9.02 11.62
N PHE A 61 17.49 8.65 10.33
CA PHE A 61 17.77 7.27 9.95
C PHE A 61 19.25 6.95 9.83
N ARG A 62 20.14 7.94 9.82
CA ARG A 62 21.59 7.77 9.62
C ARG A 62 21.87 6.87 8.41
N ALA A 63 21.16 7.12 7.33
CA ALA A 63 21.20 6.29 6.14
C ALA A 63 22.59 6.30 5.52
N GLN A 64 23.14 5.12 5.29
CA GLN A 64 24.38 4.91 4.53
C GLN A 64 24.07 4.53 3.08
N THR A 65 22.89 3.98 2.85
CA THR A 65 22.40 3.62 1.52
C THR A 65 20.91 3.95 1.43
N VAL A 66 20.52 4.58 0.34
CA VAL A 66 19.13 4.91 0.05
C VAL A 66 18.69 4.17 -1.22
N LEU A 67 17.52 3.51 -1.16
CA LEU A 67 16.89 2.90 -2.32
C LEU A 67 15.58 3.62 -2.61
N CYS A 68 15.39 4.00 -3.85
CA CYS A 68 14.13 4.60 -4.31
C CYS A 68 13.80 4.16 -5.75
N GLY A 69 12.53 4.27 -6.14
CA GLY A 69 12.14 4.02 -7.52
C GLY A 69 12.59 5.14 -8.46
N PHE A 70 12.72 4.83 -9.74
CA PHE A 70 13.14 5.80 -10.78
C PHE A 70 12.23 7.04 -10.85
N ASN A 71 10.96 6.90 -10.55
CA ASN A 71 9.96 7.96 -10.58
C ASN A 71 9.70 8.58 -9.19
N PHE A 72 10.57 8.32 -8.22
CA PHE A 72 10.43 8.91 -6.89
C PHE A 72 10.59 10.42 -6.95
N ARG A 73 9.64 11.11 -6.37
CA ARG A 73 9.63 12.56 -6.22
C ARG A 73 9.40 12.93 -4.76
N PHE A 74 10.06 13.97 -4.30
CA PHE A 74 9.97 14.47 -2.92
C PHE A 74 10.24 15.97 -2.86
N GLY A 75 10.25 16.52 -1.65
CA GLY A 75 10.35 17.96 -1.47
C GLY A 75 9.03 18.69 -1.76
N LYS A 76 8.98 19.95 -1.40
CA LYS A 76 7.81 20.80 -1.64
C LYS A 76 7.43 20.78 -3.12
N ASN A 77 6.15 20.52 -3.40
CA ASN A 77 5.62 20.40 -4.77
C ASN A 77 6.30 19.31 -5.62
N ALA A 78 6.85 18.27 -4.99
CA ALA A 78 7.59 17.20 -5.68
C ALA A 78 8.71 17.74 -6.57
N SER A 79 9.41 18.79 -6.14
CA SER A 79 10.42 19.51 -6.91
C SER A 79 11.73 18.73 -7.10
N TRP A 80 12.00 17.75 -6.22
CA TRP A 80 13.20 16.91 -6.28
C TRP A 80 12.89 15.53 -6.84
N SER A 81 13.81 15.04 -7.67
CA SER A 81 13.77 13.70 -8.25
C SER A 81 14.71 12.72 -7.53
N ALA A 82 14.63 11.43 -7.91
CA ALA A 82 15.58 10.41 -7.48
C ALA A 82 17.02 10.76 -7.88
N LEU A 83 17.20 11.41 -9.03
CA LEU A 83 18.53 11.84 -9.51
C LEU A 83 19.09 12.99 -8.67
N ASP A 84 18.24 13.96 -8.31
CA ASP A 84 18.64 15.06 -7.43
C ASP A 84 19.06 14.53 -6.06
N MET A 85 18.34 13.54 -5.53
CA MET A 85 18.71 12.83 -4.29
C MET A 85 20.08 12.18 -4.42
N ARG A 86 20.34 11.47 -5.51
CA ARG A 86 21.62 10.84 -5.76
C ARG A 86 22.74 11.88 -5.79
N ASN A 87 22.61 12.92 -6.61
CA ASN A 87 23.61 13.97 -6.76
C ASN A 87 23.94 14.69 -5.44
N TYR A 88 22.96 14.81 -4.56
CA TYR A 88 23.13 15.43 -3.25
C TYR A 88 23.80 14.49 -2.24
N LEU A 89 23.36 13.24 -2.16
CA LEU A 89 23.81 12.27 -1.16
C LEU A 89 25.18 11.69 -1.47
N GLU A 90 25.55 11.51 -2.74
CA GLU A 90 26.89 11.05 -3.14
C GLU A 90 28.00 12.01 -2.68
N LYS A 91 27.72 13.32 -2.61
CA LYS A 91 28.63 14.32 -2.03
C LYS A 91 28.83 14.18 -0.52
N LYS A 92 28.02 13.36 0.14
CA LYS A 92 28.03 13.09 1.58
C LYS A 92 28.38 11.62 1.89
N ASP A 93 28.98 10.94 0.94
CA ASP A 93 29.40 9.53 1.04
C ASP A 93 28.22 8.56 1.33
N VAL A 94 27.01 8.90 0.89
CA VAL A 94 25.83 8.05 1.00
C VAL A 94 25.43 7.51 -0.36
N TRP A 95 25.37 6.18 -0.47
CA TRP A 95 25.04 5.50 -1.72
C TRP A 95 23.56 5.62 -2.06
N VAL A 96 23.24 5.90 -3.32
CA VAL A 96 21.84 5.92 -3.78
C VAL A 96 21.64 4.94 -4.93
N ARG A 97 20.80 3.94 -4.70
CA ARG A 97 20.37 3.00 -5.72
C ARG A 97 18.97 3.35 -6.21
N ILE A 98 18.88 3.79 -7.45
CA ILE A 98 17.62 4.05 -8.13
C ILE A 98 17.18 2.74 -8.78
N LEU A 99 16.01 2.24 -8.37
CA LEU A 99 15.42 1.03 -8.90
C LEU A 99 14.62 1.35 -10.16
N GLU A 100 14.83 0.56 -11.19
CA GLU A 100 14.02 0.61 -12.39
C GLU A 100 12.60 0.14 -12.15
N HIS A 101 11.70 0.31 -13.12
CA HIS A 101 10.36 -0.25 -13.02
C HIS A 101 10.41 -1.78 -13.00
N LEU A 102 9.44 -2.37 -12.33
CA LEU A 102 9.17 -3.80 -12.42
C LEU A 102 8.08 -4.02 -13.45
N ASP A 103 8.26 -5.03 -14.28
CA ASP A 103 7.29 -5.42 -15.29
C ASP A 103 6.48 -6.64 -14.83
N PHE A 104 5.26 -6.71 -15.29
CA PHE A 104 4.37 -7.86 -15.22
C PHE A 104 3.73 -8.05 -16.60
N ASP A 105 3.91 -9.20 -17.21
CA ASP A 105 3.47 -9.51 -18.59
C ASP A 105 3.99 -8.50 -19.63
N GLY A 106 5.27 -8.11 -19.52
CA GLY A 106 5.94 -7.20 -20.46
C GLY A 106 5.53 -5.74 -20.36
N GLU A 107 4.75 -5.35 -19.37
CA GLU A 107 4.33 -3.97 -19.12
C GLU A 107 4.67 -3.52 -17.70
N PRO A 108 5.03 -2.25 -17.49
CA PRO A 108 5.35 -1.72 -16.18
C PRO A 108 4.22 -1.86 -15.17
N ILE A 109 4.56 -2.30 -13.95
CA ILE A 109 3.65 -2.30 -12.82
C ILE A 109 3.38 -0.86 -12.39
N SER A 110 2.12 -0.46 -12.36
CA SER A 110 1.71 0.85 -11.89
C SER A 110 0.45 0.80 -11.02
N SER A 111 0.29 1.78 -10.14
CA SER A 111 -0.93 1.89 -9.33
C SER A 111 -2.20 2.01 -10.18
N THR A 112 -2.12 2.64 -11.34
CA THR A 112 -3.24 2.77 -12.28
C THR A 112 -3.62 1.41 -12.86
N ARG A 113 -2.64 0.62 -13.31
CA ARG A 113 -2.85 -0.72 -13.85
C ARG A 113 -3.43 -1.66 -12.79
N ILE A 114 -2.88 -1.62 -11.56
CA ILE A 114 -3.41 -2.42 -10.45
C ILE A 114 -4.86 -2.06 -10.15
N ARG A 115 -5.19 -0.77 -10.02
CA ARG A 115 -6.57 -0.33 -9.77
C ARG A 115 -7.52 -0.77 -10.89
N LYS A 116 -7.06 -0.71 -12.14
CA LYS A 116 -7.83 -1.20 -13.28
C LYS A 116 -8.10 -2.69 -13.16
N CYS A 117 -7.10 -3.51 -12.85
CA CYS A 117 -7.30 -4.95 -12.62
C CYS A 117 -8.31 -5.23 -11.51
N VAL A 118 -8.25 -4.51 -10.39
CA VAL A 118 -9.24 -4.65 -9.30
C VAL A 118 -10.65 -4.28 -9.80
N SER A 119 -10.82 -3.15 -10.47
CA SER A 119 -12.12 -2.71 -10.97
C SER A 119 -12.69 -3.62 -12.08
N ASP A 120 -11.83 -4.28 -12.84
CA ASP A 120 -12.21 -5.26 -13.86
C ASP A 120 -12.47 -6.66 -13.27
N GLY A 121 -12.24 -6.88 -11.97
CA GLY A 121 -12.39 -8.17 -11.28
C GLY A 121 -11.22 -9.14 -11.46
N LYS A 122 -10.12 -8.70 -12.06
CA LYS A 122 -8.89 -9.47 -12.26
C LYS A 122 -8.02 -9.44 -10.99
N ILE A 123 -8.58 -9.99 -9.90
CA ILE A 123 -7.98 -9.86 -8.57
C ILE A 123 -6.65 -10.61 -8.46
N GLU A 124 -6.52 -11.78 -9.11
CA GLU A 124 -5.28 -12.55 -9.13
C GLU A 124 -4.15 -11.76 -9.77
N GLN A 125 -4.37 -11.17 -10.95
CA GLN A 125 -3.37 -10.31 -11.61
C GLN A 125 -3.02 -9.08 -10.76
N ALA A 126 -4.00 -8.51 -10.07
CA ALA A 126 -3.74 -7.40 -9.14
C ALA A 126 -2.87 -7.86 -7.97
N ASN A 127 -3.12 -9.06 -7.42
CA ASN A 127 -2.34 -9.65 -6.33
C ASN A 127 -0.89 -9.95 -6.78
N ASP A 128 -0.70 -10.49 -7.98
CA ASP A 128 0.62 -10.74 -8.54
C ASP A 128 1.43 -9.45 -8.67
N MET A 129 0.84 -8.40 -9.22
CA MET A 129 1.47 -7.08 -9.32
C MET A 129 1.69 -6.43 -7.95
N LEU A 130 0.81 -6.64 -6.97
CA LEU A 130 0.96 -6.15 -5.61
C LEU A 130 2.01 -6.95 -4.83
N GLY A 131 2.15 -8.27 -5.14
CA GLY A 131 2.92 -9.23 -4.37
C GLY A 131 2.30 -9.54 -3.00
N TYR A 132 1.02 -9.26 -2.81
CA TYR A 132 0.17 -9.63 -1.67
C TYR A 132 -1.30 -9.55 -2.07
N ASN A 133 -2.17 -10.20 -1.30
CA ASN A 133 -3.59 -10.20 -1.60
C ASN A 133 -4.19 -8.80 -1.43
N PHE A 134 -4.98 -8.38 -2.41
CA PHE A 134 -5.77 -7.16 -2.29
C PHE A 134 -6.66 -7.25 -1.05
N THR A 135 -6.58 -6.25 -0.19
CA THR A 135 -7.25 -6.25 1.11
C THR A 135 -7.86 -4.89 1.38
N PHE A 136 -9.06 -4.89 1.93
CA PHE A 136 -9.71 -3.69 2.46
C PHE A 136 -10.24 -3.94 3.87
N GLU A 137 -10.40 -2.88 4.62
CA GLU A 137 -10.95 -2.89 5.97
C GLU A 137 -12.26 -2.11 5.97
N SER A 138 -13.26 -2.63 6.67
CA SER A 138 -14.53 -1.96 6.81
C SER A 138 -15.20 -2.35 8.12
N LYS A 139 -16.02 -1.45 8.66
CA LYS A 139 -16.84 -1.76 9.82
C LYS A 139 -18.00 -2.65 9.42
N VAL A 140 -18.31 -3.62 10.28
CA VAL A 140 -19.54 -4.40 10.16
C VAL A 140 -20.72 -3.50 10.50
N VAL A 141 -21.72 -3.51 9.62
CA VAL A 141 -22.96 -2.77 9.80
C VAL A 141 -24.15 -3.72 9.92
N SER A 142 -25.19 -3.29 10.62
CA SER A 142 -26.42 -4.08 10.70
C SER A 142 -27.10 -4.15 9.34
N GLY A 143 -27.54 -5.33 8.96
CA GLY A 143 -28.38 -5.58 7.79
C GLY A 143 -29.72 -6.15 8.19
N ASP A 144 -30.56 -6.55 7.23
CA ASP A 144 -31.93 -7.08 7.45
C ASP A 144 -31.96 -8.48 8.06
N MET A 145 -30.80 -9.06 8.37
CA MET A 145 -30.66 -10.40 8.99
C MET A 145 -31.33 -11.53 8.19
N ARG A 146 -31.68 -11.33 6.92
CA ARG A 146 -32.36 -12.34 6.06
C ARG A 146 -31.55 -13.62 5.92
N GLY A 147 -30.21 -13.54 5.84
CA GLY A 147 -29.36 -14.72 5.78
C GLY A 147 -29.49 -15.62 6.99
N ARG A 148 -29.78 -15.06 8.18
CA ARG A 148 -29.97 -15.85 9.40
C ARG A 148 -31.21 -16.75 9.30
N THR A 149 -32.29 -16.31 8.63
CA THR A 149 -33.53 -17.09 8.51
C THR A 149 -33.41 -18.29 7.60
N ILE A 150 -32.40 -18.29 6.71
CA ILE A 150 -32.12 -19.39 5.78
C ILE A 150 -30.83 -20.15 6.14
N GLY A 151 -30.32 -19.98 7.37
CA GLY A 151 -29.13 -20.70 7.85
C GLY A 151 -27.78 -20.15 7.40
N PHE A 152 -27.74 -19.03 6.64
CA PHE A 152 -26.52 -18.39 6.17
C PHE A 152 -26.37 -16.98 6.72
N PRO A 153 -25.96 -16.82 8.00
CA PRO A 153 -25.73 -15.49 8.57
C PRO A 153 -24.63 -14.76 7.80
N THR A 154 -24.88 -13.50 7.45
CA THR A 154 -23.96 -12.65 6.68
C THR A 154 -23.51 -11.46 7.51
N LEU A 155 -22.27 -11.01 7.26
CA LEU A 155 -21.75 -9.74 7.72
C LEU A 155 -21.91 -8.71 6.59
N ASN A 156 -22.51 -7.58 6.90
CA ASN A 156 -22.63 -6.48 5.93
C ASN A 156 -21.56 -5.43 6.22
N GLN A 157 -20.99 -4.91 5.16
CA GLN A 157 -19.92 -3.93 5.23
C GLN A 157 -20.13 -2.85 4.16
N HIS A 158 -19.78 -1.60 4.48
CA HIS A 158 -19.71 -0.52 3.51
C HIS A 158 -18.27 -0.24 3.14
N LEU A 159 -17.96 -0.24 1.85
CA LEU A 159 -16.66 0.19 1.38
C LEU A 159 -16.48 1.68 1.61
N GLN A 160 -15.33 2.07 2.13
CA GLN A 160 -15.00 3.47 2.37
C GLN A 160 -14.83 4.21 1.03
N SER A 161 -15.27 5.46 1.00
CA SER A 161 -15.05 6.33 -0.17
C SER A 161 -13.55 6.45 -0.50
N GLY A 162 -13.23 6.47 -1.78
CA GLY A 162 -11.85 6.57 -2.26
C GLY A 162 -11.09 5.24 -2.36
N LEU A 163 -11.69 4.12 -1.95
CA LEU A 163 -11.16 2.79 -2.28
C LEU A 163 -11.57 2.40 -3.70
N VAL A 164 -10.67 1.68 -4.39
CA VAL A 164 -11.07 1.00 -5.61
C VAL A 164 -12.00 -0.14 -5.27
N VAL A 165 -13.17 -0.15 -5.89
CA VAL A 165 -14.17 -1.21 -5.70
C VAL A 165 -13.92 -2.32 -6.71
N PRO A 166 -13.77 -3.59 -6.28
CA PRO A 166 -13.72 -4.71 -7.21
C PRO A 166 -15.01 -4.78 -8.07
N LYS A 167 -14.89 -5.35 -9.26
CA LYS A 167 -16.06 -5.63 -10.10
C LYS A 167 -17.11 -6.37 -9.28
N TYR A 168 -18.39 -6.09 -9.52
CA TYR A 168 -19.49 -6.78 -8.85
C TYR A 168 -19.43 -8.29 -9.11
N GLY A 169 -19.56 -9.06 -8.05
CA GLY A 169 -19.44 -10.51 -8.11
C GLY A 169 -19.19 -11.13 -6.73
N VAL A 170 -19.02 -12.44 -6.73
CA VAL A 170 -18.70 -13.22 -5.53
C VAL A 170 -17.23 -13.64 -5.59
N TYR A 171 -16.51 -13.39 -4.52
CA TYR A 171 -15.08 -13.65 -4.40
C TYR A 171 -14.81 -14.61 -3.25
N GLU A 172 -13.97 -15.60 -3.48
CA GLU A 172 -13.34 -16.32 -2.38
C GLU A 172 -12.41 -15.34 -1.65
N SER A 173 -12.52 -15.29 -0.33
CA SER A 173 -11.83 -14.31 0.48
C SER A 173 -11.35 -14.87 1.81
N ARG A 174 -10.47 -14.13 2.47
CA ARG A 174 -10.05 -14.37 3.84
C ARG A 174 -10.46 -13.18 4.67
N THR A 175 -11.30 -13.43 5.68
CA THR A 175 -11.80 -12.39 6.58
C THR A 175 -11.09 -12.50 7.92
N PHE A 176 -10.57 -11.38 8.39
CA PHE A 176 -9.90 -11.28 9.68
C PHE A 176 -10.85 -10.58 10.67
N VAL A 177 -11.17 -11.28 11.76
CA VAL A 177 -11.99 -10.74 12.86
C VAL A 177 -11.28 -11.02 14.17
N ASN A 178 -10.95 -9.99 14.95
CA ASN A 178 -10.22 -10.10 16.22
C ASN A 178 -8.97 -11.00 16.10
N ASP A 179 -8.13 -10.72 15.11
CA ASP A 179 -6.88 -11.44 14.79
C ASP A 179 -7.05 -12.91 14.38
N LYS A 180 -8.28 -13.39 14.20
CA LYS A 180 -8.59 -14.71 13.66
C LYS A 180 -8.91 -14.62 12.18
N GLU A 181 -8.35 -15.54 11.41
CA GLU A 181 -8.58 -15.68 9.98
C GLU A 181 -9.69 -16.71 9.71
N TYR A 182 -10.60 -16.35 8.81
CA TYR A 182 -11.69 -17.20 8.34
C TYR A 182 -11.71 -17.23 6.82
N LYS A 183 -11.90 -18.42 6.23
CA LYS A 183 -12.29 -18.54 4.83
C LYS A 183 -13.71 -18.03 4.67
N SER A 184 -13.95 -17.25 3.65
CA SER A 184 -15.25 -16.60 3.44
C SER A 184 -15.52 -16.38 1.95
N PHE A 185 -16.78 -16.13 1.63
CA PHE A 185 -17.20 -15.62 0.33
C PHE A 185 -17.69 -14.17 0.51
N THR A 186 -17.13 -13.27 -0.26
CA THR A 186 -17.51 -11.85 -0.24
C THR A 186 -18.27 -11.50 -1.50
N ASN A 187 -19.52 -11.11 -1.33
CA ASN A 187 -20.32 -10.56 -2.43
C ASN A 187 -20.10 -9.05 -2.52
N ILE A 188 -19.58 -8.58 -3.62
CA ILE A 188 -19.45 -7.15 -3.95
C ILE A 188 -20.59 -6.79 -4.89
N GLY A 189 -21.44 -5.86 -4.49
CA GLY A 189 -22.59 -5.47 -5.31
C GLY A 189 -23.41 -4.34 -4.73
N ILE A 190 -24.36 -3.87 -5.51
CA ILE A 190 -25.42 -2.96 -5.05
C ILE A 190 -26.58 -3.82 -4.57
N ARG A 191 -27.10 -3.50 -3.41
CA ARG A 191 -28.30 -4.15 -2.90
C ARG A 191 -29.48 -3.74 -3.79
N PRO A 192 -30.24 -4.70 -4.35
CA PRO A 192 -31.48 -4.36 -5.02
C PRO A 192 -32.45 -3.73 -4.01
N THR A 193 -32.87 -2.52 -4.28
CA THR A 193 -34.02 -1.93 -3.59
C THR A 193 -35.29 -2.48 -4.25
N TRP A 194 -36.01 -3.31 -3.54
CA TRP A 194 -37.37 -3.73 -3.88
C TRP A 194 -38.36 -2.70 -3.35
#